data_cc1e56c4862c019115e9e243b4d409fa
#
_entry.id   cc1e56c4862c019115e9e243b4d409fa
#
_cell.length_a   1.000
_cell.length_b   1.000
_cell.length_c   1.000
_cell.angle_alpha   90.00
_cell.angle_beta   90.00
_cell.angle_gamma   90.00
#
_symmetry.space_group_name_H-M   'P 1'
#
loop_
_entity.id
_entity.type
_entity.pdbx_description
1 polymer ?
#
loop_
_entity_poly.entity_id
_entity_poly.type
_entity_poly.pdbx_seq_one_letter_code
_entity_poly.pdbx_strand_id
1 'polypeptide(L)'
;SQERMAVVVDPKDVDQFLGYAAEENLEAVTVAVVTEEPRLKMDWRGKTIVDLSRAFLDTNGAHQEADVTLEVPGRAGNLFDKADVADVREKWLGMLSDLNVCSQKGLVERFDGSIGAGSVFMPYGGRYQLTETQAMVAKLPVLKGHTDTVTMMSYGFDPRLSSWSPYHGAVYAVVSSVAKIVAAGGDYSRIRFTFQEYFRRMNENPSRWSQPFSALLGAYSAQ
;
A
#
# COMPACT_ATOMS: atom_id res chain seq x y z
N SER A 1 9.00 -9.42 -17.59
CA SER A 1 8.34 -8.13 -17.42
C SER A 1 8.74 -7.42 -16.13
N GLN A 2 9.70 -7.91 -15.38
CA GLN A 2 10.20 -7.25 -14.18
C GLN A 2 11.21 -6.16 -14.54
N GLU A 3 11.31 -5.14 -13.70
CA GLU A 3 12.28 -4.04 -13.81
C GLU A 3 12.18 -3.24 -15.14
N ARG A 4 11.01 -3.28 -15.76
CA ARG A 4 10.71 -2.46 -16.93
C ARG A 4 10.01 -1.19 -16.52
N MET A 5 10.48 -0.09 -17.05
CA MET A 5 9.88 1.23 -16.80
C MET A 5 9.46 1.83 -18.13
N ALA A 6 8.26 2.42 -18.15
CA ALA A 6 7.80 3.25 -19.25
C ALA A 6 7.85 4.71 -18.80
N VAL A 7 8.47 5.56 -19.60
CA VAL A 7 8.58 6.99 -19.34
C VAL A 7 8.03 7.78 -20.52
N VAL A 8 7.46 8.93 -20.25
CA VAL A 8 7.03 9.89 -21.29
C VAL A 8 8.09 10.98 -21.38
N VAL A 9 8.63 11.18 -22.56
CA VAL A 9 9.73 12.11 -22.84
C VAL A 9 9.31 13.02 -23.97
N ASP A 10 9.64 14.33 -23.89
CA ASP A 10 9.44 15.27 -24.98
C ASP A 10 10.23 14.79 -26.22
N PRO A 11 9.66 14.84 -27.43
CA PRO A 11 10.37 14.40 -28.66
C PRO A 11 11.78 14.97 -28.85
N LYS A 12 12.01 16.20 -28.40
CA LYS A 12 13.33 16.85 -28.50
C LYS A 12 14.39 16.24 -27.56
N ASP A 13 13.96 15.57 -26.49
CA ASP A 13 14.82 15.02 -25.44
C ASP A 13 15.03 13.52 -25.58
N VAL A 14 14.39 12.87 -26.57
CA VAL A 14 14.44 11.39 -26.75
C VAL A 14 15.86 10.90 -26.98
N ASP A 15 16.60 11.52 -27.90
CA ASP A 15 17.97 11.08 -28.23
C ASP A 15 18.91 11.21 -27.03
N GLN A 16 18.73 12.28 -26.25
CA GLN A 16 19.50 12.49 -25.02
C GLN A 16 19.16 11.43 -23.96
N PHE A 17 17.88 11.12 -23.79
CA PHE A 17 17.44 10.07 -22.87
C PHE A 17 17.98 8.69 -23.26
N LEU A 18 17.92 8.34 -24.54
CA LEU A 18 18.51 7.09 -25.04
C LEU A 18 20.02 7.03 -24.85
N GLY A 19 20.71 8.18 -25.00
CA GLY A 19 22.13 8.31 -24.69
C GLY A 19 22.44 7.99 -23.23
N TYR A 20 21.70 8.55 -22.28
CA TYR A 20 21.87 8.27 -20.86
C TYR A 20 21.61 6.81 -20.52
N ALA A 21 20.59 6.19 -21.12
CA ALA A 21 20.33 4.78 -20.93
C ALA A 21 21.51 3.90 -21.42
N ALA A 22 22.09 4.26 -22.57
CA ALA A 22 23.25 3.55 -23.11
C ALA A 22 24.50 3.70 -22.23
N GLU A 23 24.74 4.89 -21.65
CA GLU A 23 25.83 5.12 -20.69
C GLU A 23 25.70 4.23 -19.44
N GLU A 24 24.47 3.94 -19.01
CA GLU A 24 24.18 3.04 -17.88
C GLU A 24 24.07 1.57 -18.30
N ASN A 25 24.38 1.24 -19.54
CA ASN A 25 24.26 -0.10 -20.11
C ASN A 25 22.83 -0.67 -20.04
N LEU A 26 21.83 0.20 -20.22
CA LEU A 26 20.42 -0.15 -20.24
C LEU A 26 19.88 -0.14 -21.68
N GLU A 27 19.02 -1.12 -21.98
CA GLU A 27 18.26 -1.12 -23.22
C GLU A 27 17.06 -0.17 -23.10
N ALA A 28 16.97 0.82 -23.96
CA ALA A 28 15.83 1.72 -24.05
C ALA A 28 15.40 1.91 -25.50
N VAL A 29 14.09 1.83 -25.73
CA VAL A 29 13.51 1.96 -27.07
C VAL A 29 12.21 2.75 -27.02
N THR A 30 11.92 3.52 -28.07
CA THR A 30 10.62 4.16 -28.22
C THR A 30 9.57 3.12 -28.60
N VAL A 31 8.61 2.90 -27.74
CA VAL A 31 7.54 1.89 -27.94
C VAL A 31 6.21 2.48 -28.37
N ALA A 32 6.00 3.78 -28.15
CA ALA A 32 4.77 4.47 -28.49
C ALA A 32 5.00 5.98 -28.65
N VAL A 33 4.07 6.64 -29.30
CA VAL A 33 3.98 8.09 -29.43
C VAL A 33 2.63 8.54 -28.93
N VAL A 34 2.61 9.56 -28.08
CA VAL A 34 1.36 10.18 -27.61
C VAL A 34 0.78 11.00 -28.74
N THR A 35 -0.51 10.79 -29.04
CA THR A 35 -1.27 11.48 -30.08
C THR A 35 -2.40 12.30 -29.48
N GLU A 36 -2.89 13.28 -30.24
CA GLU A 36 -4.09 14.06 -29.85
C GLU A 36 -5.38 13.23 -29.92
N GLU A 37 -5.37 12.19 -30.76
CA GLU A 37 -6.53 11.30 -30.90
C GLU A 37 -6.70 10.46 -29.62
N PRO A 38 -7.88 10.51 -28.95
CA PRO A 38 -8.09 9.80 -27.69
C PRO A 38 -8.33 8.30 -27.90
N ARG A 39 -7.34 7.62 -28.43
CA ARG A 39 -7.37 6.19 -28.73
C ARG A 39 -6.10 5.48 -28.34
N LEU A 40 -6.21 4.23 -27.91
CA LEU A 40 -5.10 3.30 -27.82
C LEU A 40 -5.06 2.50 -29.13
N LYS A 41 -4.02 2.74 -29.93
CA LYS A 41 -3.84 2.03 -31.19
C LYS A 41 -2.53 1.26 -31.17
N MET A 42 -2.57 0.00 -31.56
CA MET A 42 -1.39 -0.85 -31.71
C MET A 42 -1.34 -1.45 -33.08
N ASP A 43 -0.23 -1.26 -33.76
CA ASP A 43 0.04 -1.84 -35.07
C ASP A 43 1.13 -2.94 -34.96
N TRP A 44 0.92 -4.03 -35.66
CA TRP A 44 1.89 -5.11 -35.73
C TRP A 44 1.98 -5.66 -37.16
N ARG A 45 3.17 -5.68 -37.71
CA ARG A 45 3.43 -6.14 -39.08
C ARG A 45 2.49 -5.51 -40.13
N GLY A 46 2.27 -4.20 -40.01
CA GLY A 46 1.42 -3.45 -40.93
C GLY A 46 -0.08 -3.65 -40.77
N LYS A 47 -0.51 -4.29 -39.70
CA LYS A 47 -1.93 -4.47 -39.34
C LYS A 47 -2.22 -3.86 -37.97
N THR A 48 -3.29 -3.11 -37.90
CA THR A 48 -3.81 -2.66 -36.59
C THR A 48 -4.42 -3.86 -35.86
N ILE A 49 -3.89 -4.18 -34.69
CA ILE A 49 -4.33 -5.30 -33.85
C ILE A 49 -5.14 -4.82 -32.64
N VAL A 50 -4.99 -3.56 -32.25
CA VAL A 50 -5.78 -2.91 -31.20
C VAL A 50 -6.15 -1.52 -31.68
N ASP A 51 -7.42 -1.14 -31.52
CA ASP A 51 -7.92 0.20 -31.76
C ASP A 51 -9.12 0.46 -30.84
N LEU A 52 -8.82 1.01 -29.64
CA LEU A 52 -9.77 1.22 -28.56
C LEU A 52 -9.89 2.70 -28.24
N SER A 53 -11.13 3.17 -28.06
CA SER A 53 -11.34 4.54 -27.60
C SER A 53 -10.90 4.70 -26.13
N ARG A 54 -10.43 5.88 -25.79
CA ARG A 54 -10.09 6.24 -24.41
C ARG A 54 -11.31 6.14 -23.48
N ALA A 55 -12.48 6.57 -23.99
CA ALA A 55 -13.72 6.45 -23.22
C ALA A 55 -14.06 5.00 -22.84
N PHE A 56 -13.81 4.05 -23.74
CA PHE A 56 -13.97 2.63 -23.41
C PHE A 56 -12.97 2.15 -22.35
N LEU A 57 -11.71 2.56 -22.44
CA LEU A 57 -10.68 2.19 -21.48
C LEU A 57 -10.95 2.78 -20.09
N ASP A 58 -11.45 4.01 -20.03
CA ASP A 58 -11.72 4.72 -18.76
C ASP A 58 -12.91 4.10 -18.00
N THR A 59 -13.78 3.34 -18.68
CA THR A 59 -14.88 2.57 -18.03
C THR A 59 -14.48 1.13 -17.70
N ASN A 60 -13.22 0.74 -17.89
CA ASN A 60 -12.80 -0.68 -17.84
C ASN A 60 -13.64 -1.61 -18.75
N GLY A 61 -14.26 -1.03 -19.78
CA GLY A 61 -15.00 -1.76 -20.81
C GLY A 61 -16.46 -2.04 -20.51
N ALA A 62 -16.97 -1.81 -19.31
CA ALA A 62 -18.38 -1.98 -18.96
C ALA A 62 -18.79 -1.13 -17.76
N HIS A 63 -19.98 -0.53 -17.82
CA HIS A 63 -20.63 -0.03 -16.62
C HIS A 63 -21.10 -1.22 -15.79
N GLN A 64 -20.71 -1.24 -14.52
CA GLN A 64 -21.17 -2.24 -13.59
C GLN A 64 -21.95 -1.55 -12.46
N GLU A 65 -23.10 -2.11 -12.15
CA GLU A 65 -23.92 -1.72 -11.03
C GLU A 65 -24.00 -2.90 -10.06
N ALA A 66 -23.99 -2.63 -8.78
CA ALA A 66 -24.13 -3.64 -7.76
C ALA A 66 -24.98 -3.12 -6.60
N ASP A 67 -25.92 -3.92 -6.16
CA ASP A 67 -26.63 -3.67 -4.91
C ASP A 67 -25.77 -4.03 -3.73
N VAL A 68 -25.83 -3.22 -2.68
CA VAL A 68 -25.10 -3.44 -1.43
C VAL A 68 -26.08 -3.53 -0.28
N THR A 69 -26.04 -4.66 0.43
CA THR A 69 -26.75 -4.82 1.70
C THR A 69 -25.74 -4.76 2.83
N LEU A 70 -25.75 -3.67 3.60
CA LEU A 70 -24.85 -3.52 4.73
C LEU A 70 -25.19 -4.50 5.85
N GLU A 71 -24.19 -5.26 6.27
CA GLU A 71 -24.28 -6.18 7.39
C GLU A 71 -23.67 -5.54 8.64
N VAL A 72 -24.45 -5.53 9.73
CA VAL A 72 -23.95 -5.11 11.03
C VAL A 72 -23.14 -6.27 11.63
N PRO A 73 -21.92 -6.04 12.14
CA PRO A 73 -21.12 -7.10 12.73
C PRO A 73 -21.86 -7.71 13.95
N GLY A 74 -21.87 -9.04 14.00
CA GLY A 74 -22.50 -9.79 15.11
C GLY A 74 -21.70 -9.64 16.41
N ARG A 75 -22.31 -10.02 17.53
CA ARG A 75 -21.63 -10.04 18.84
C ARG A 75 -20.54 -11.13 18.91
N ALA A 76 -20.73 -12.23 18.22
CA ALA A 76 -19.75 -13.29 18.18
C ALA A 76 -18.46 -12.80 17.52
N GLY A 77 -17.33 -12.98 18.21
CA GLY A 77 -16.03 -12.51 17.73
C GLY A 77 -15.75 -11.01 17.92
N ASN A 78 -16.61 -10.30 18.64
CA ASN A 78 -16.36 -8.91 18.98
C ASN A 78 -15.12 -8.78 19.85
N LEU A 79 -14.09 -8.12 19.34
CA LEU A 79 -12.81 -7.96 20.04
C LEU A 79 -12.85 -6.93 21.17
N PHE A 80 -13.91 -6.12 21.24
CA PHE A 80 -14.10 -5.15 22.32
C PHE A 80 -14.80 -5.75 23.53
N ASP A 81 -15.38 -6.93 23.41
CA ASP A 81 -15.97 -7.64 24.55
C ASP A 81 -14.85 -8.17 25.46
N LYS A 82 -14.99 -7.93 26.76
CA LYS A 82 -14.05 -8.44 27.74
C LYS A 82 -14.24 -9.95 27.87
N ALA A 83 -13.17 -10.70 27.65
CA ALA A 83 -13.13 -12.12 27.91
C ALA A 83 -12.67 -12.37 29.36
N ASP A 84 -13.38 -13.24 30.09
CA ASP A 84 -12.86 -13.76 31.35
C ASP A 84 -11.66 -14.66 31.05
N VAL A 85 -10.52 -14.35 31.69
CA VAL A 85 -9.28 -15.12 31.54
C VAL A 85 -9.03 -15.88 32.83
N ALA A 86 -9.26 -17.20 32.80
CA ALA A 86 -9.06 -18.06 33.97
C ALA A 86 -7.57 -18.21 34.34
N ASP A 87 -6.69 -18.35 33.33
CA ASP A 87 -5.24 -18.39 33.49
C ASP A 87 -4.59 -17.30 32.64
N VAL A 88 -4.17 -16.22 33.30
CA VAL A 88 -3.51 -15.07 32.66
C VAL A 88 -2.15 -15.46 32.10
N ARG A 89 -1.40 -16.34 32.77
CA ARG A 89 -0.07 -16.76 32.33
C ARG A 89 -0.15 -17.58 31.05
N GLU A 90 -1.04 -18.56 31.02
CA GLU A 90 -1.25 -19.40 29.83
C GLU A 90 -1.69 -18.53 28.64
N LYS A 91 -2.65 -17.65 28.88
CA LYS A 91 -3.15 -16.72 27.85
C LYS A 91 -2.05 -15.81 27.32
N TRP A 92 -1.22 -15.28 28.19
CA TRP A 92 -0.11 -14.42 27.81
C TRP A 92 0.95 -15.17 26.99
N LEU A 93 1.37 -16.34 27.43
CA LEU A 93 2.32 -17.17 26.69
C LEU A 93 1.76 -17.58 25.33
N GLY A 94 0.48 -17.93 25.28
CA GLY A 94 -0.21 -18.23 24.02
C GLY A 94 -0.23 -17.03 23.06
N MET A 95 -0.48 -15.82 23.56
CA MET A 95 -0.39 -14.60 22.76
C MET A 95 1.02 -14.34 22.21
N LEU A 96 2.05 -14.50 23.03
CA LEU A 96 3.43 -14.25 22.61
C LEU A 96 3.92 -15.26 21.56
N SER A 97 3.31 -16.43 21.47
CA SER A 97 3.60 -17.43 20.45
C SER A 97 2.75 -17.31 19.19
N ASP A 98 1.75 -16.40 19.17
CA ASP A 98 0.94 -16.14 17.98
C ASP A 98 1.80 -15.46 16.90
N LEU A 99 1.72 -15.98 15.66
CA LEU A 99 2.51 -15.47 14.53
C LEU A 99 2.26 -13.99 14.20
N ASN A 100 1.11 -13.42 14.60
CA ASN A 100 0.82 -11.99 14.45
C ASN A 100 1.41 -11.14 15.58
N VAL A 101 1.92 -11.74 16.64
CA VAL A 101 2.42 -11.05 17.85
C VAL A 101 3.89 -11.34 18.11
N CYS A 102 4.39 -12.53 17.77
CA CYS A 102 5.79 -12.89 17.98
C CYS A 102 6.75 -11.99 17.18
N SER A 103 8.00 -11.89 17.64
CA SER A 103 9.00 -11.07 16.99
C SER A 103 9.24 -11.48 15.54
N GLN A 104 9.21 -10.50 14.63
CA GLN A 104 9.51 -10.65 13.20
C GLN A 104 11.00 -10.37 12.88
N LYS A 105 11.84 -10.18 13.90
CA LYS A 105 13.24 -9.75 13.74
C LYS A 105 14.03 -10.63 12.77
N GLY A 106 13.89 -11.95 12.89
CA GLY A 106 14.60 -12.88 12.01
C GLY A 106 14.23 -12.78 10.53
N LEU A 107 13.00 -12.36 10.21
CA LEU A 107 12.60 -12.06 8.84
C LEU A 107 13.15 -10.73 8.37
N VAL A 108 13.01 -9.69 9.20
CA VAL A 108 13.42 -8.31 8.85
C VAL A 108 14.92 -8.22 8.62
N GLU A 109 15.74 -8.93 9.39
CA GLU A 109 17.20 -8.95 9.24
C GLU A 109 17.68 -9.60 7.91
N ARG A 110 16.82 -10.28 7.19
CA ARG A 110 17.13 -10.86 5.88
C ARG A 110 16.93 -9.90 4.72
N PHE A 111 16.32 -8.74 4.96
CA PHE A 111 15.97 -7.78 3.93
C PHE A 111 16.75 -6.47 4.09
N ASP A 112 16.67 -5.63 3.08
CA ASP A 112 17.47 -4.43 2.89
C ASP A 112 16.98 -3.26 3.76
N GLY A 113 17.22 -3.33 5.06
CA GLY A 113 16.78 -2.32 6.03
C GLY A 113 17.54 -0.98 5.97
N SER A 114 18.69 -0.92 5.28
CA SER A 114 19.58 0.24 5.26
C SER A 114 20.06 0.64 3.87
N ILE A 115 19.45 0.12 2.83
CA ILE A 115 19.82 0.42 1.43
C ILE A 115 19.74 1.93 1.17
N GLY A 116 20.74 2.47 0.48
CA GLY A 116 20.87 3.90 0.17
C GLY A 116 21.37 4.76 1.33
N ALA A 117 21.68 4.16 2.49
CA ALA A 117 22.21 4.85 3.69
C ALA A 117 21.37 6.06 4.16
N GLY A 118 20.11 6.13 3.75
CA GLY A 118 19.17 7.19 4.13
C GLY A 118 18.32 6.89 5.35
N SER A 119 18.37 5.65 5.89
CA SER A 119 17.55 5.25 7.03
C SER A 119 17.88 6.04 8.29
N VAL A 120 16.88 6.75 8.82
CA VAL A 120 16.94 7.44 10.10
C VAL A 120 16.53 6.49 11.23
N PHE A 121 15.45 5.75 11.02
CA PHE A 121 15.03 4.69 11.92
C PHE A 121 15.34 3.33 11.29
N MET A 122 16.17 2.56 11.99
CA MET A 122 16.38 1.16 11.67
C MET A 122 15.16 0.33 12.10
N PRO A 123 14.90 -0.82 11.47
CA PRO A 123 13.74 -1.66 11.81
C PRO A 123 13.64 -2.03 13.29
N TYR A 124 14.78 -2.18 13.94
CA TYR A 124 14.89 -2.40 15.39
C TYR A 124 15.86 -1.41 16.01
N GLY A 125 15.39 -0.75 17.06
CA GLY A 125 16.14 0.27 17.78
C GLY A 125 16.35 -0.07 19.26
N GLY A 126 16.71 0.96 20.04
CA GLY A 126 17.03 0.85 21.43
C GLY A 126 18.43 0.29 21.69
N ARG A 127 18.84 0.26 22.95
CA ARG A 127 20.18 -0.16 23.38
C ARG A 127 20.56 -1.57 22.89
N TYR A 128 19.60 -2.47 22.84
CA TYR A 128 19.82 -3.87 22.47
C TYR A 128 19.32 -4.20 21.07
N GLN A 129 18.85 -3.20 20.31
CA GLN A 129 18.25 -3.39 18.98
C GLN A 129 17.14 -4.47 18.97
N LEU A 130 16.30 -4.43 19.98
CA LEU A 130 15.17 -5.35 20.14
C LEU A 130 13.81 -4.64 20.08
N THR A 131 13.81 -3.30 20.11
CA THR A 131 12.59 -2.50 20.06
C THR A 131 12.20 -2.27 18.59
N GLU A 132 11.10 -2.82 18.20
CA GLU A 132 10.56 -2.65 16.86
C GLU A 132 10.18 -1.18 16.61
N THR A 133 10.64 -0.61 15.50
CA THR A 133 10.21 0.71 15.04
C THR A 133 8.94 0.59 14.24
N GLN A 134 7.96 1.42 14.55
CA GLN A 134 6.60 1.31 13.99
C GLN A 134 6.40 2.16 12.72
N ALA A 135 7.39 2.96 12.34
CA ALA A 135 7.35 3.77 11.12
C ALA A 135 8.72 3.76 10.44
N MET A 136 8.73 3.77 9.12
CA MET A 136 9.90 4.06 8.33
C MET A 136 10.15 5.58 8.36
N VAL A 137 11.38 5.97 8.63
CA VAL A 137 11.86 7.35 8.50
C VAL A 137 13.18 7.32 7.74
N ALA A 138 13.22 7.98 6.59
CA ALA A 138 14.41 8.02 5.75
C ALA A 138 14.65 9.42 5.18
N LYS A 139 15.91 9.80 5.05
CA LYS A 139 16.31 11.04 4.38
C LYS A 139 15.98 10.96 2.90
N LEU A 140 15.57 12.08 2.33
CA LEU A 140 15.41 12.17 0.88
C LEU A 140 16.77 12.00 0.19
N PRO A 141 16.86 11.19 -0.87
CA PRO A 141 18.08 11.08 -1.65
C PRO A 141 18.36 12.40 -2.37
N VAL A 142 19.61 12.87 -2.32
CA VAL A 142 20.07 14.06 -3.02
C VAL A 142 21.32 13.71 -3.83
N LEU A 143 21.45 14.30 -5.02
CA LEU A 143 22.58 14.03 -5.90
C LEU A 143 23.90 14.58 -5.36
N LYS A 144 23.85 15.69 -4.63
CA LYS A 144 25.04 16.34 -4.04
C LYS A 144 24.68 16.91 -2.67
N GLY A 145 25.65 16.89 -1.75
CA GLY A 145 25.49 17.39 -0.40
C GLY A 145 24.71 16.44 0.51
N HIS A 146 24.00 16.99 1.47
CA HIS A 146 23.14 16.25 2.41
C HIS A 146 21.85 17.03 2.66
N THR A 147 20.86 16.35 3.21
CA THR A 147 19.58 16.97 3.60
C THR A 147 19.15 16.43 4.96
N ASP A 148 18.44 17.26 5.72
CA ASP A 148 17.74 16.84 6.94
C ASP A 148 16.23 16.63 6.70
N THR A 149 15.78 16.84 5.44
CA THR A 149 14.42 16.51 5.06
C THR A 149 14.24 15.01 4.99
N VAL A 150 13.19 14.52 5.63
CA VAL A 150 12.85 13.10 5.69
C VAL A 150 11.49 12.82 5.08
N THR A 151 11.33 11.60 4.59
CA THR A 151 10.05 10.98 4.31
C THR A 151 9.71 10.00 5.41
N MET A 152 8.42 9.89 5.73
CA MET A 152 7.92 8.97 6.73
C MET A 152 6.81 8.10 6.13
N MET A 153 6.80 6.83 6.49
CA MET A 153 5.77 5.90 6.05
C MET A 153 5.44 4.94 7.18
N SER A 154 4.17 4.64 7.34
CA SER A 154 3.68 3.61 8.26
C SER A 154 2.49 2.88 7.65
N TYR A 155 2.05 1.84 8.29
CA TYR A 155 0.83 1.14 7.92
C TYR A 155 0.00 0.83 9.16
N GLY A 156 -1.29 0.63 8.94
CA GLY A 156 -2.23 0.14 9.94
C GLY A 156 -3.03 -1.02 9.37
N PHE A 157 -3.09 -2.12 10.10
CA PHE A 157 -3.90 -3.27 9.76
C PHE A 157 -4.04 -4.20 10.96
N ASP A 158 -5.26 -4.62 11.27
CA ASP A 158 -5.55 -5.69 12.22
C ASP A 158 -6.42 -6.75 11.52
N PRO A 159 -5.87 -7.94 11.24
CA PRO A 159 -6.60 -8.97 10.51
C PRO A 159 -7.80 -9.53 11.27
N ARG A 160 -7.74 -9.57 12.60
CA ARG A 160 -8.84 -10.09 13.44
C ARG A 160 -10.00 -9.10 13.48
N LEU A 161 -9.68 -7.83 13.73
CA LEU A 161 -10.67 -6.75 13.73
C LEU A 161 -11.32 -6.58 12.35
N SER A 162 -10.51 -6.61 11.28
CA SER A 162 -10.99 -6.50 9.91
C SER A 162 -11.88 -7.69 9.49
N SER A 163 -11.58 -8.88 9.99
CA SER A 163 -12.38 -10.08 9.71
C SER A 163 -13.72 -10.06 10.42
N TRP A 164 -13.77 -9.51 11.64
CA TRP A 164 -15.02 -9.35 12.39
C TRP A 164 -15.87 -8.19 11.86
N SER A 165 -15.25 -7.04 11.62
CA SER A 165 -15.91 -5.83 11.14
C SER A 165 -14.97 -5.04 10.21
N PRO A 166 -15.18 -5.11 8.91
CA PRO A 166 -14.38 -4.32 7.95
C PRO A 166 -14.43 -2.81 8.23
N TYR A 167 -15.58 -2.29 8.70
CA TYR A 167 -15.72 -0.89 9.10
C TYR A 167 -14.74 -0.53 10.23
N HIS A 168 -14.79 -1.24 11.35
CA HIS A 168 -13.89 -0.98 12.48
C HIS A 168 -12.43 -1.28 12.12
N GLY A 169 -12.19 -2.32 11.35
CA GLY A 169 -10.85 -2.63 10.83
C GLY A 169 -10.23 -1.46 10.06
N ALA A 170 -11.00 -0.82 9.19
CA ALA A 170 -10.55 0.34 8.42
C ALA A 170 -10.35 1.58 9.30
N VAL A 171 -11.28 1.87 10.22
CA VAL A 171 -11.13 2.97 11.20
C VAL A 171 -9.83 2.81 11.99
N TYR A 172 -9.59 1.63 12.55
CA TYR A 172 -8.39 1.38 13.36
C TYR A 172 -7.12 1.34 12.51
N ALA A 173 -7.19 0.92 11.25
CA ALA A 173 -6.06 0.99 10.32
C ALA A 173 -5.62 2.44 10.08
N VAL A 174 -6.57 3.35 9.83
CA VAL A 174 -6.28 4.79 9.70
C VAL A 174 -5.68 5.35 10.97
N VAL A 175 -6.36 5.18 12.12
CA VAL A 175 -5.90 5.73 13.40
C VAL A 175 -4.53 5.18 13.79
N SER A 176 -4.30 3.88 13.62
CA SER A 176 -3.03 3.23 13.93
C SER A 176 -1.88 3.76 13.06
N SER A 177 -2.10 3.90 11.76
CA SER A 177 -1.08 4.44 10.86
C SER A 177 -0.74 5.89 11.18
N VAL A 178 -1.74 6.74 11.45
CA VAL A 178 -1.53 8.13 11.89
C VAL A 178 -0.75 8.19 13.20
N ALA A 179 -1.16 7.41 14.20
CA ALA A 179 -0.50 7.39 15.50
C ALA A 179 1.00 7.02 15.41
N LYS A 180 1.36 6.09 14.52
CA LYS A 180 2.74 5.70 14.26
C LYS A 180 3.56 6.85 13.65
N ILE A 181 3.00 7.60 12.71
CA ILE A 181 3.67 8.78 12.12
C ILE A 181 3.85 9.88 13.18
N VAL A 182 2.83 10.15 13.98
CA VAL A 182 2.90 11.14 15.06
C VAL A 182 3.94 10.74 16.11
N ALA A 183 3.99 9.46 16.49
CA ALA A 183 5.00 8.94 17.41
C ALA A 183 6.42 9.05 16.84
N ALA A 184 6.57 9.02 15.52
CA ALA A 184 7.84 9.26 14.83
C ALA A 184 8.19 10.76 14.68
N GLY A 185 7.34 11.68 15.14
CA GLY A 185 7.54 13.13 15.07
C GLY A 185 6.90 13.80 13.84
N GLY A 186 6.08 13.09 13.09
CA GLY A 186 5.39 13.62 11.92
C GLY A 186 4.14 14.44 12.27
N ASP A 187 3.81 15.36 11.39
CA ASP A 187 2.61 16.18 11.47
C ASP A 187 1.43 15.44 10.81
N TYR A 188 0.41 15.09 11.61
CA TYR A 188 -0.76 14.36 11.14
C TYR A 188 -1.53 15.11 10.03
N SER A 189 -1.54 16.44 10.04
CA SER A 189 -2.27 17.25 9.05
C SER A 189 -1.67 17.16 7.63
N ARG A 190 -0.46 16.65 7.52
CA ARG A 190 0.28 16.51 6.26
C ARG A 190 0.29 15.08 5.70
N ILE A 191 -0.32 14.14 6.41
CA ILE A 191 -0.37 12.73 5.99
C ILE A 191 -1.22 12.61 4.71
N ARG A 192 -0.80 11.71 3.84
CA ARG A 192 -1.57 11.24 2.68
C ARG A 192 -1.72 9.73 2.79
N PHE A 193 -2.93 9.26 2.52
CA PHE A 193 -3.25 7.84 2.60
C PHE A 193 -3.22 7.18 1.24
N THR A 194 -2.76 5.95 1.22
CA THR A 194 -3.04 4.99 0.17
C THR A 194 -3.70 3.78 0.82
N PHE A 195 -4.71 3.24 0.19
CA PHE A 195 -5.43 2.07 0.68
C PHE A 195 -5.20 0.92 -0.28
N GLN A 196 -4.94 -0.25 0.29
CA GLN A 196 -4.94 -1.50 -0.45
C GLN A 196 -5.96 -2.42 0.19
N GLU A 197 -6.87 -2.92 -0.61
CA GLU A 197 -7.98 -3.74 -0.17
C GLU A 197 -7.90 -5.09 -0.86
N TYR A 198 -8.24 -6.14 -0.12
CA TYR A 198 -8.41 -7.48 -0.64
C TYR A 198 -9.65 -8.11 -0.03
N PHE A 199 -10.58 -8.45 -0.89
CA PHE A 199 -11.83 -9.11 -0.51
C PHE A 199 -12.06 -10.38 -1.35
N ARG A 200 -12.95 -11.25 -0.86
CA ARG A 200 -13.41 -12.38 -1.63
C ARG A 200 -14.14 -11.91 -2.88
N ARG A 201 -14.19 -12.73 -3.92
CA ARG A 201 -14.99 -12.42 -5.11
C ARG A 201 -16.45 -12.16 -4.69
N MET A 202 -16.94 -10.96 -4.99
CA MET A 202 -18.28 -10.52 -4.62
C MET A 202 -19.35 -11.14 -5.53
N ASN A 203 -19.07 -11.27 -6.84
CA ASN A 203 -20.03 -11.63 -7.86
C ASN A 203 -21.29 -10.72 -7.74
N GLU A 204 -22.48 -11.25 -7.97
CA GLU A 204 -23.76 -10.54 -7.83
C GLU A 204 -24.37 -10.70 -6.42
N ASN A 205 -23.58 -10.89 -5.40
CA ASN A 205 -24.07 -11.09 -4.04
C ASN A 205 -24.00 -9.78 -3.23
N PRO A 206 -25.16 -9.13 -2.92
CA PRO A 206 -25.21 -7.85 -2.23
C PRO A 206 -24.56 -7.87 -0.83
N SER A 207 -24.67 -8.98 -0.10
CA SER A 207 -24.06 -9.12 1.23
C SER A 207 -22.53 -9.19 1.15
N ARG A 208 -21.97 -9.78 0.09
CA ARG A 208 -20.51 -9.77 -0.10
C ARG A 208 -19.97 -8.38 -0.43
N TRP A 209 -20.73 -7.58 -1.15
CA TRP A 209 -20.41 -6.18 -1.41
C TRP A 209 -20.45 -5.31 -0.15
N SER A 210 -21.11 -5.76 0.91
CA SER A 210 -21.08 -5.13 2.22
C SER A 210 -19.66 -4.97 2.78
N GLN A 211 -18.77 -5.94 2.56
CA GLN A 211 -17.43 -5.94 3.14
C GLN A 211 -16.56 -4.78 2.62
N PRO A 212 -16.29 -4.65 1.30
CA PRO A 212 -15.51 -3.52 0.79
C PRO A 212 -16.19 -2.18 1.04
N PHE A 213 -17.52 -2.12 0.94
CA PHE A 213 -18.25 -0.88 1.19
C PHE A 213 -18.17 -0.44 2.67
N SER A 214 -18.27 -1.38 3.61
CA SER A 214 -18.09 -1.09 5.04
C SER A 214 -16.67 -0.62 5.36
N ALA A 215 -15.64 -1.23 4.75
CA ALA A 215 -14.26 -0.79 4.90
C ALA A 215 -14.06 0.63 4.35
N LEU A 216 -14.61 0.93 3.17
CA LEU A 216 -14.56 2.27 2.58
C LEU A 216 -15.22 3.31 3.49
N LEU A 217 -16.41 3.01 4.04
CA LEU A 217 -17.08 3.88 4.99
C LEU A 217 -16.26 4.10 6.27
N GLY A 218 -15.62 3.05 6.78
CA GLY A 218 -14.75 3.15 7.94
C GLY A 218 -13.54 4.04 7.68
N ALA A 219 -12.87 3.84 6.56
CA ALA A 219 -11.74 4.69 6.15
C ALA A 219 -12.17 6.15 5.96
N TYR A 220 -13.29 6.38 5.29
CA TYR A 220 -13.83 7.73 5.07
C TYR A 220 -14.21 8.43 6.39
N SER A 221 -14.78 7.69 7.34
CA SER A 221 -15.18 8.26 8.64
C SER A 221 -13.99 8.63 9.53
N ALA A 222 -12.83 8.02 9.31
CA ALA A 222 -11.63 8.22 10.13
C ALA A 222 -10.67 9.28 9.57
N GLN A 223 -10.86 9.72 8.35
CA GLN A 223 -10.08 10.78 7.69
C GLN A 223 -10.65 12.17 8.01
#